data_784e64e0de188136a5800a184a3dd736
#
_entry.id   784e64e0de188136a5800a184a3dd736
#
_cell.length_a   1.000
_cell.length_b   1.000
_cell.length_c   1.000
_cell.angle_alpha   90.00
_cell.angle_beta   90.00
_cell.angle_gamma   90.00
#
_symmetry.space_group_name_H-M   'P 1'
#
loop_
_entity.id
_entity.type
_entity.pdbx_description
1 polymer ?
#
loop_
_entity_poly.entity_id
_entity_poly.type
_entity_poly.pdbx_seq_one_letter_code
_entity_poly.pdbx_strand_id
1 'polypeptide(L)'
;DYAPDADPDATARRILRAVDAAGYGASLASAESESAELEDTETPKLKKRLIASLCFLVPLMYVSMGHMIGLPLGSVFHGGGWHAILYAGTQLVLTLPVCWINRAFFISGWKGIKTRAPGMDTLVALGAGASLAYGVFAIVMICIGLSTGNDDLVMQYRHDLYFESAAMILTLITVGKTLEAYSKGKTTDALKSLMKLAPQTACVLRGGEQVTVPAVSYTHLRAHETGAYL
;
A
#
# COMPACT_ATOMS: atom_id res chain seq x y z
N ASP A 1 5.58 34.94 7.91
CA ASP A 1 6.27 36.02 8.63
C ASP A 1 7.02 35.41 9.80
N TYR A 2 8.33 35.34 9.68
CA TYR A 2 9.23 34.83 10.71
C TYR A 2 9.64 36.00 11.62
N ALA A 3 9.22 35.96 12.88
CA ALA A 3 9.70 36.95 13.87
C ALA A 3 11.15 36.59 14.21
N PRO A 4 12.11 37.53 14.07
CA PRO A 4 13.55 37.25 14.23
C PRO A 4 13.97 36.86 15.65
N ASP A 5 13.08 37.02 16.63
CA ASP A 5 13.36 36.76 18.06
C ASP A 5 12.75 35.43 18.58
N ALA A 6 12.17 34.61 17.70
CA ALA A 6 11.63 33.32 18.14
C ALA A 6 12.72 32.25 18.06
N ASP A 7 12.88 31.51 19.16
CA ASP A 7 13.74 30.31 19.21
C ASP A 7 13.38 29.35 18.08
N PRO A 8 14.31 29.08 17.12
CA PRO A 8 14.01 28.27 15.95
C PRO A 8 13.55 26.85 16.31
N ASP A 9 14.09 26.28 17.39
CA ASP A 9 13.73 24.95 17.88
C ASP A 9 12.32 24.90 18.49
N ALA A 10 11.88 25.96 19.16
CA ALA A 10 10.54 26.05 19.70
C ALA A 10 9.51 26.20 18.59
N THR A 11 9.83 26.96 17.55
CA THR A 11 8.98 27.16 16.37
C THR A 11 8.85 25.87 15.56
N ALA A 12 9.95 25.17 15.32
CA ALA A 12 9.97 23.87 14.64
C ALA A 12 9.08 22.83 15.36
N ARG A 13 9.20 22.73 16.69
CA ARG A 13 8.35 21.84 17.50
C ARG A 13 6.87 22.20 17.45
N ARG A 14 6.51 23.48 17.37
CA ARG A 14 5.11 23.92 17.22
C ARG A 14 4.54 23.53 15.86
N ILE A 15 5.34 23.71 14.79
CA ILE A 15 4.95 23.31 13.42
C ILE A 15 4.76 21.79 13.35
N LEU A 16 5.70 21.01 13.88
CA LEU A 16 5.61 19.54 13.92
C LEU A 16 4.32 19.07 14.62
N ARG A 17 3.98 19.66 15.77
CA ARG A 17 2.74 19.34 16.50
C ARG A 17 1.47 19.71 15.71
N ALA A 18 1.49 20.85 15.01
CA ALA A 18 0.34 21.26 14.19
C ALA A 18 0.12 20.34 13.00
N VAL A 19 1.21 19.89 12.35
CA VAL A 19 1.16 18.95 11.24
C VAL A 19 0.71 17.57 11.72
N ASP A 20 1.18 17.11 12.86
CA ASP A 20 0.79 15.83 13.47
C ASP A 20 -0.69 15.84 13.90
N ALA A 21 -1.17 16.97 14.44
CA ALA A 21 -2.60 17.17 14.76
C ALA A 21 -3.50 17.18 13.52
N ALA A 22 -2.97 17.59 12.36
CA ALA A 22 -3.66 17.52 11.06
C ALA A 22 -3.63 16.11 10.45
N GLY A 23 -2.95 15.13 11.09
CA GLY A 23 -2.89 13.73 10.65
C GLY A 23 -1.78 13.44 9.64
N TYR A 24 -0.85 14.37 9.44
CA TYR A 24 0.34 14.19 8.60
C TYR A 24 1.57 13.98 9.46
N GLY A 25 2.45 13.05 9.07
CA GLY A 25 3.75 12.89 9.71
C GLY A 25 4.71 13.99 9.21
N ALA A 26 5.42 14.63 10.11
CA ALA A 26 6.49 15.56 9.78
C ALA A 26 7.73 15.27 10.64
N SER A 27 8.91 15.38 10.05
CA SER A 27 10.21 15.27 10.73
C SER A 27 11.09 16.44 10.35
N LEU A 28 12.05 16.80 11.22
CA LEU A 28 13.07 17.78 10.87
C LEU A 28 14.00 17.15 9.82
N ALA A 29 14.18 17.84 8.68
CA ALA A 29 15.12 17.44 7.68
C ALA A 29 16.55 17.60 8.22
N SER A 30 17.28 16.49 8.37
CA SER A 30 18.72 16.48 8.55
C SER A 30 19.39 16.07 7.24
N ALA A 31 20.61 16.52 6.99
CA ALA A 31 21.36 16.18 5.77
C ALA A 31 21.53 14.66 5.57
N GLU A 32 21.49 13.88 6.66
CA GLU A 32 21.48 12.41 6.63
C GLU A 32 20.10 11.83 6.28
N SER A 33 19.00 12.55 6.59
CA SER A 33 17.65 12.10 6.27
C SER A 33 17.31 12.28 4.78
N GLU A 34 17.88 13.27 4.09
CA GLU A 34 17.68 13.45 2.64
C GLU A 34 18.24 12.27 1.81
N SER A 35 19.38 11.72 2.20
CA SER A 35 19.96 10.55 1.52
C SER A 35 19.22 9.25 1.85
N ALA A 36 18.68 9.12 3.06
CA ALA A 36 17.90 7.97 3.51
C ALA A 36 16.47 7.97 2.93
N GLU A 37 15.86 9.16 2.75
CA GLU A 37 14.52 9.33 2.18
C GLU A 37 14.46 8.99 0.68
N LEU A 38 15.61 9.03 0.00
CA LEU A 38 15.76 8.63 -1.39
C LEU A 38 15.93 7.10 -1.57
N GLU A 39 16.07 6.32 -0.51
CA GLU A 39 16.21 4.87 -0.61
C GLU A 39 14.84 4.19 -0.69
N ASP A 40 14.59 3.45 -1.78
CA ASP A 40 13.33 2.75 -2.00
C ASP A 40 13.20 1.56 -1.04
N THR A 41 12.71 1.81 0.16
CA THR A 41 12.44 0.78 1.18
C THR A 41 11.01 0.21 1.09
N GLU A 42 10.14 0.83 0.31
CA GLU A 42 8.72 0.46 0.21
C GLU A 42 8.47 -0.66 -0.81
N THR A 43 9.11 -0.59 -1.99
CA THR A 43 8.95 -1.59 -3.04
C THR A 43 9.23 -3.02 -2.56
N PRO A 44 10.32 -3.33 -1.84
CA PRO A 44 10.58 -4.70 -1.39
C PRO A 44 9.55 -5.20 -0.37
N LYS A 45 9.01 -4.32 0.48
CA LYS A 45 7.95 -4.68 1.44
C LYS A 45 6.63 -4.99 0.73
N LEU A 46 6.24 -4.16 -0.24
CA LEU A 46 5.04 -4.37 -1.06
C LEU A 46 5.14 -5.63 -1.90
N LYS A 47 6.32 -5.91 -2.49
CA LYS A 47 6.57 -7.12 -3.27
C LYS A 47 6.42 -8.39 -2.42
N LYS A 48 6.95 -8.40 -1.19
CA LYS A 48 6.76 -9.53 -0.25
C LYS A 48 5.28 -9.74 0.11
N ARG A 49 4.56 -8.64 0.39
CA ARG A 49 3.11 -8.69 0.67
C ARG A 49 2.31 -9.21 -0.52
N LEU A 50 2.65 -8.77 -1.74
CA LEU A 50 2.01 -9.22 -2.97
C LEU A 50 2.21 -10.73 -3.18
N ILE A 51 3.44 -11.23 -3.07
CA ILE A 51 3.73 -12.66 -3.23
C ILE A 51 2.97 -13.49 -2.18
N ALA A 52 2.96 -13.04 -0.93
CA ALA A 52 2.22 -13.71 0.13
C ALA A 52 0.70 -13.72 -0.14
N SER A 53 0.11 -12.58 -0.56
CA SER A 53 -1.31 -12.52 -0.93
C SER A 53 -1.64 -13.42 -2.11
N LEU A 54 -0.77 -13.48 -3.12
CA LEU A 54 -0.96 -14.32 -4.31
C LEU A 54 -0.90 -15.81 -3.97
N CYS A 55 -0.02 -16.19 -3.04
CA CYS A 55 0.11 -17.57 -2.56
C CYS A 55 -1.18 -18.11 -1.93
N PHE A 56 -1.97 -17.27 -1.27
CA PHE A 56 -3.28 -17.64 -0.71
C PHE A 56 -4.43 -17.45 -1.72
N LEU A 57 -4.32 -16.45 -2.60
CA LEU A 57 -5.37 -16.19 -3.60
C LEU A 57 -5.48 -17.32 -4.62
N VAL A 58 -4.35 -17.86 -5.11
CA VAL A 58 -4.37 -18.94 -6.13
C VAL A 58 -5.13 -20.18 -5.64
N PRO A 59 -4.83 -20.76 -4.45
CA PRO A 59 -5.62 -21.88 -3.94
C PRO A 59 -7.08 -21.50 -3.64
N LEU A 60 -7.34 -20.27 -3.21
CA LEU A 60 -8.71 -19.79 -3.00
C LEU A 60 -9.50 -19.78 -4.31
N MET A 61 -8.91 -19.26 -5.39
CA MET A 61 -9.51 -19.27 -6.72
C MET A 61 -9.70 -20.69 -7.24
N TYR A 62 -8.76 -21.58 -6.96
CA TYR A 62 -8.89 -23.00 -7.31
C TYR A 62 -10.09 -23.64 -6.61
N VAL A 63 -10.29 -23.39 -5.32
CA VAL A 63 -11.44 -23.92 -4.56
C VAL A 63 -12.74 -23.31 -5.04
N SER A 64 -12.78 -21.98 -5.29
CA SER A 64 -14.02 -21.28 -5.65
C SER A 64 -14.46 -21.58 -7.09
N MET A 65 -13.55 -21.46 -8.05
CA MET A 65 -13.89 -21.58 -9.48
C MET A 65 -13.52 -22.93 -10.11
N GLY A 66 -12.78 -23.78 -9.39
CA GLY A 66 -12.27 -25.05 -9.93
C GLY A 66 -13.35 -25.97 -10.47
N HIS A 67 -14.55 -25.95 -9.88
CA HIS A 67 -15.68 -26.75 -10.36
C HIS A 67 -16.22 -26.26 -11.71
N MET A 68 -16.13 -24.97 -12.05
CA MET A 68 -16.55 -24.43 -13.35
C MET A 68 -15.60 -24.82 -14.48
N ILE A 69 -14.31 -24.98 -14.16
CA ILE A 69 -13.25 -25.31 -15.14
C ILE A 69 -13.09 -26.83 -15.29
N GLY A 70 -13.88 -27.63 -14.54
CA GLY A 70 -13.81 -29.10 -14.59
C GLY A 70 -12.59 -29.69 -13.90
N LEU A 71 -11.93 -28.91 -13.03
CA LEU A 71 -10.81 -29.40 -12.24
C LEU A 71 -11.29 -30.39 -11.18
N PRO A 72 -10.54 -31.47 -10.88
CA PRO A 72 -10.92 -32.45 -9.86
C PRO A 72 -10.81 -31.83 -8.46
N LEU A 73 -11.85 -31.13 -8.04
CA LEU A 73 -12.06 -30.81 -6.62
C LEU A 73 -12.42 -32.12 -5.95
N GLY A 74 -11.65 -32.56 -4.96
CA GLY A 74 -11.89 -33.81 -4.26
C GLY A 74 -13.35 -33.98 -3.85
N SER A 75 -13.83 -35.22 -3.77
CA SER A 75 -15.23 -35.56 -3.43
C SER A 75 -15.76 -34.89 -2.14
N VAL A 76 -14.85 -34.37 -1.32
CA VAL A 76 -15.15 -33.64 -0.08
C VAL A 76 -15.88 -32.32 -0.33
N PHE A 77 -15.75 -31.72 -1.50
CA PHE A 77 -16.39 -30.46 -1.87
C PHE A 77 -17.63 -30.62 -2.74
N HIS A 78 -17.96 -31.86 -3.16
CA HIS A 78 -19.12 -32.18 -4.00
C HIS A 78 -20.21 -32.84 -3.14
N GLY A 79 -21.10 -32.05 -2.55
CA GLY A 79 -22.22 -32.56 -1.76
C GLY A 79 -23.02 -31.44 -1.13
N GLY A 80 -24.26 -31.75 -0.74
CA GLY A 80 -25.07 -30.89 0.12
C GLY A 80 -24.70 -31.06 1.59
N GLY A 81 -25.35 -30.33 2.45
CA GLY A 81 -25.25 -30.50 3.90
C GLY A 81 -23.87 -30.09 4.46
N TRP A 82 -23.22 -31.00 5.18
CA TRP A 82 -21.94 -30.75 5.83
C TRP A 82 -20.80 -30.32 4.88
N HIS A 83 -20.82 -30.80 3.65
CA HIS A 83 -19.84 -30.43 2.62
C HIS A 83 -19.91 -28.94 2.24
N ALA A 84 -21.08 -28.32 2.32
CA ALA A 84 -21.24 -26.88 2.07
C ALA A 84 -20.58 -26.03 3.16
N ILE A 85 -20.65 -26.46 4.43
CA ILE A 85 -19.93 -25.78 5.52
C ILE A 85 -18.41 -25.92 5.36
N LEU A 86 -17.91 -27.11 5.01
CA LEU A 86 -16.48 -27.32 4.78
C LEU A 86 -15.98 -26.47 3.62
N TYR A 87 -16.76 -26.35 2.54
CA TYR A 87 -16.42 -25.50 1.40
C TYR A 87 -16.36 -24.03 1.79
N ALA A 88 -17.38 -23.50 2.48
CA ALA A 88 -17.42 -22.12 2.93
C ALA A 88 -16.34 -21.83 4.00
N GLY A 89 -16.10 -22.76 4.92
CA GLY A 89 -15.06 -22.67 5.94
C GLY A 89 -13.66 -22.63 5.33
N THR A 90 -13.39 -23.44 4.31
CA THR A 90 -12.09 -23.45 3.60
C THR A 90 -11.85 -22.12 2.90
N GLN A 91 -12.85 -21.55 2.24
CA GLN A 91 -12.73 -20.23 1.63
C GLN A 91 -12.46 -19.15 2.67
N LEU A 92 -13.18 -19.16 3.80
CA LEU A 92 -12.95 -18.21 4.90
C LEU A 92 -11.53 -18.32 5.44
N VAL A 93 -11.04 -19.54 5.72
CA VAL A 93 -9.69 -19.78 6.25
C VAL A 93 -8.60 -19.30 5.28
N LEU A 94 -8.79 -19.45 3.97
CA LEU A 94 -7.86 -18.97 2.96
C LEU A 94 -7.92 -17.43 2.78
N THR A 95 -9.07 -16.82 3.01
CA THR A 95 -9.26 -15.37 2.86
C THR A 95 -8.69 -14.60 4.06
N LEU A 96 -8.79 -15.14 5.28
CA LEU A 96 -8.30 -14.47 6.49
C LEU A 96 -6.82 -14.05 6.42
N PRO A 97 -5.85 -14.89 5.97
CA PRO A 97 -4.47 -14.47 5.81
C PRO A 97 -4.31 -13.32 4.83
N VAL A 98 -5.06 -13.32 3.71
CA VAL A 98 -5.02 -12.22 2.73
C VAL A 98 -5.47 -10.91 3.38
N CYS A 99 -6.56 -10.95 4.16
CA CYS A 99 -7.05 -9.79 4.90
C CYS A 99 -6.04 -9.31 5.95
N TRP A 100 -5.39 -10.24 6.66
CA TRP A 100 -4.38 -9.92 7.66
C TRP A 100 -3.14 -9.27 7.07
N ILE A 101 -2.61 -9.81 5.97
CA ILE A 101 -1.48 -9.24 5.23
C ILE A 101 -1.81 -7.83 4.75
N ASN A 102 -3.05 -7.62 4.30
CA ASN A 102 -3.52 -6.36 3.72
C ASN A 102 -4.30 -5.47 4.71
N ARG A 103 -4.20 -5.72 6.02
CA ARG A 103 -4.91 -4.96 7.07
C ARG A 103 -4.71 -3.45 7.01
N ALA A 104 -3.59 -2.99 6.44
CA ALA A 104 -3.29 -1.57 6.31
C ALA A 104 -4.38 -0.81 5.53
N PHE A 105 -4.99 -1.43 4.51
CA PHE A 105 -6.08 -0.82 3.75
C PHE A 105 -7.33 -0.62 4.60
N PHE A 106 -7.66 -1.56 5.48
CA PHE A 106 -8.79 -1.42 6.40
C PHE A 106 -8.55 -0.31 7.43
N ILE A 107 -7.31 -0.22 7.96
CA ILE A 107 -6.94 0.82 8.94
C ILE A 107 -6.96 2.20 8.28
N SER A 108 -6.35 2.35 7.09
CA SER A 108 -6.34 3.60 6.33
C SER A 108 -7.75 3.99 5.88
N GLY A 109 -8.54 3.02 5.41
CA GLY A 109 -9.92 3.24 5.02
C GLY A 109 -10.81 3.72 6.18
N TRP A 110 -10.67 3.11 7.36
CA TRP A 110 -11.38 3.55 8.56
C TRP A 110 -10.99 4.95 9.01
N LYS A 111 -9.67 5.27 8.97
CA LYS A 111 -9.20 6.64 9.24
C LYS A 111 -9.82 7.63 8.25
N GLY A 112 -9.83 7.34 6.96
CA GLY A 112 -10.43 8.19 5.93
C GLY A 112 -11.90 8.51 6.18
N ILE A 113 -12.68 7.53 6.64
CA ILE A 113 -14.09 7.77 7.04
C ILE A 113 -14.16 8.69 8.25
N LYS A 114 -13.35 8.43 9.29
CA LYS A 114 -13.36 9.20 10.53
C LYS A 114 -12.94 10.65 10.34
N THR A 115 -11.96 10.90 9.47
CA THR A 115 -11.46 12.24 9.15
C THR A 115 -12.28 12.98 8.08
N ARG A 116 -13.38 12.37 7.60
CA ARG A 116 -14.23 12.87 6.50
C ARG A 116 -13.45 13.19 5.21
N ALA A 117 -12.32 12.50 5.02
CA ALA A 117 -11.50 12.59 3.82
C ALA A 117 -11.36 11.18 3.18
N PRO A 118 -12.46 10.64 2.58
CA PRO A 118 -12.44 9.32 1.97
C PRO A 118 -11.50 9.30 0.76
N GLY A 119 -10.53 8.38 0.78
CA GLY A 119 -9.59 8.16 -0.31
C GLY A 119 -9.81 6.81 -1.00
N MET A 120 -8.88 6.43 -1.86
CA MET A 120 -8.89 5.14 -2.56
C MET A 120 -8.92 3.96 -1.58
N ASP A 121 -8.16 4.03 -0.50
CA ASP A 121 -8.11 2.98 0.52
C ASP A 121 -9.46 2.78 1.22
N THR A 122 -10.27 3.84 1.33
CA THR A 122 -11.63 3.78 1.90
C THR A 122 -12.57 2.96 1.01
N LEU A 123 -12.51 3.16 -0.31
CA LEU A 123 -13.33 2.39 -1.27
C LEU A 123 -12.93 0.90 -1.25
N VAL A 124 -11.63 0.62 -1.19
CA VAL A 124 -11.12 -0.75 -1.10
C VAL A 124 -11.57 -1.42 0.19
N ALA A 125 -11.45 -0.73 1.33
CA ALA A 125 -11.88 -1.24 2.63
C ALA A 125 -13.40 -1.50 2.67
N LEU A 126 -14.20 -0.63 2.05
CA LEU A 126 -15.64 -0.78 1.96
C LEU A 126 -16.02 -1.98 1.09
N GLY A 127 -15.44 -2.11 -0.12
CA GLY A 127 -15.74 -3.20 -1.04
C GLY A 127 -15.33 -4.57 -0.49
N ALA A 128 -14.08 -4.69 0.00
CA ALA A 128 -13.60 -5.92 0.62
C ALA A 128 -14.35 -6.25 1.91
N GLY A 129 -14.65 -5.23 2.73
CA GLY A 129 -15.44 -5.38 3.96
C GLY A 129 -16.87 -5.83 3.70
N ALA A 130 -17.53 -5.27 2.70
CA ALA A 130 -18.89 -5.69 2.29
C ALA A 130 -18.89 -7.15 1.79
N SER A 131 -17.92 -7.54 0.96
CA SER A 131 -17.78 -8.92 0.48
C SER A 131 -17.55 -9.91 1.63
N LEU A 132 -16.70 -9.55 2.59
CA LEU A 132 -16.47 -10.36 3.79
C LEU A 132 -17.72 -10.49 4.66
N ALA A 133 -18.42 -9.36 4.92
CA ALA A 133 -19.64 -9.34 5.70
C ALA A 133 -20.73 -10.21 5.06
N TYR A 134 -20.89 -10.11 3.74
CA TYR A 134 -21.82 -10.95 3.01
C TYR A 134 -21.42 -12.43 3.05
N GLY A 135 -20.13 -12.75 2.91
CA GLY A 135 -19.64 -14.12 3.01
C GLY A 135 -19.92 -14.75 4.38
N VAL A 136 -19.72 -13.98 5.47
CA VAL A 136 -20.09 -14.42 6.84
C VAL A 136 -21.61 -14.62 6.96
N PHE A 137 -22.41 -13.70 6.43
CA PHE A 137 -23.87 -13.83 6.38
C PHE A 137 -24.28 -15.10 5.61
N ALA A 138 -23.68 -15.39 4.47
CA ALA A 138 -23.95 -16.59 3.69
C ALA A 138 -23.63 -17.87 4.48
N ILE A 139 -22.54 -17.91 5.25
CA ILE A 139 -22.23 -19.03 6.15
C ILE A 139 -23.34 -19.23 7.18
N VAL A 140 -23.82 -18.16 7.80
CA VAL A 140 -24.95 -18.24 8.77
C VAL A 140 -26.20 -18.80 8.11
N MET A 141 -26.52 -18.36 6.90
CA MET A 141 -27.68 -18.87 6.15
C MET A 141 -27.52 -20.34 5.74
N ILE A 142 -26.33 -20.79 5.41
CA ILE A 142 -26.03 -22.21 5.18
C ILE A 142 -26.27 -23.02 6.46
N CYS A 143 -25.82 -22.54 7.62
CA CYS A 143 -26.05 -23.20 8.91
C CYS A 143 -27.58 -23.29 9.25
N ILE A 144 -28.31 -22.21 8.97
CA ILE A 144 -29.78 -22.22 9.16
C ILE A 144 -30.46 -23.22 8.20
N GLY A 145 -30.08 -23.21 6.93
CA GLY A 145 -30.58 -24.15 5.92
C GLY A 145 -30.37 -25.61 6.33
N LEU A 146 -29.20 -25.92 6.87
CA LEU A 146 -28.88 -27.26 7.40
C LEU A 146 -29.74 -27.63 8.62
N SER A 147 -29.96 -26.69 9.54
CA SER A 147 -30.74 -26.95 10.72
C SER A 147 -32.24 -27.13 10.43
N THR A 148 -32.75 -26.49 9.35
CA THR A 148 -34.13 -26.58 8.92
C THR A 148 -34.37 -27.68 7.86
N GLY A 149 -33.30 -28.35 7.40
CA GLY A 149 -33.40 -29.37 6.34
C GLY A 149 -33.78 -28.83 4.97
N ASN A 150 -33.51 -27.55 4.72
CA ASN A 150 -33.82 -26.88 3.45
C ASN A 150 -32.57 -26.87 2.54
N ASP A 151 -32.46 -27.91 1.70
CA ASP A 151 -31.31 -28.07 0.80
C ASP A 151 -31.24 -27.00 -0.30
N ASP A 152 -32.38 -26.45 -0.73
CA ASP A 152 -32.41 -25.37 -1.73
C ASP A 152 -31.73 -24.10 -1.20
N LEU A 153 -31.98 -23.77 0.06
CA LEU A 153 -31.35 -22.62 0.71
C LEU A 153 -29.84 -22.81 0.87
N VAL A 154 -29.41 -24.01 1.24
CA VAL A 154 -27.98 -24.36 1.34
C VAL A 154 -27.29 -24.23 -0.03
N MET A 155 -27.93 -24.74 -1.09
CA MET A 155 -27.39 -24.70 -2.44
C MET A 155 -27.27 -23.27 -2.96
N GLN A 156 -28.27 -22.42 -2.73
CA GLN A 156 -28.29 -21.02 -3.11
C GLN A 156 -27.10 -20.26 -2.48
N TYR A 157 -26.98 -20.27 -1.16
CA TYR A 157 -25.93 -19.51 -0.47
C TYR A 157 -24.54 -20.10 -0.63
N ARG A 158 -24.42 -21.36 -0.99
CA ARG A 158 -23.14 -21.97 -1.38
C ARG A 158 -22.55 -21.34 -2.64
N HIS A 159 -23.40 -20.97 -3.61
CA HIS A 159 -22.96 -20.30 -4.84
C HIS A 159 -22.70 -18.81 -4.63
N ASP A 160 -23.30 -18.20 -3.60
CA ASP A 160 -23.21 -16.78 -3.30
C ASP A 160 -22.12 -16.44 -2.26
N LEU A 161 -21.06 -17.24 -2.19
CA LEU A 161 -19.91 -16.94 -1.33
C LEU A 161 -18.96 -15.96 -2.04
N TYR A 162 -18.79 -14.76 -1.49
CA TYR A 162 -17.95 -13.70 -2.09
C TYR A 162 -16.59 -13.52 -1.37
N PHE A 163 -16.08 -14.54 -0.70
CA PHE A 163 -14.76 -14.48 -0.05
C PHE A 163 -13.62 -14.28 -1.05
N GLU A 164 -13.71 -14.90 -2.20
CA GLU A 164 -12.74 -14.73 -3.29
C GLU A 164 -12.70 -13.28 -3.80
N SER A 165 -13.88 -12.64 -3.92
CA SER A 165 -13.97 -11.25 -4.36
C SER A 165 -13.26 -10.31 -3.40
N ALA A 166 -13.41 -10.50 -2.07
CA ALA A 166 -12.68 -9.76 -1.07
C ALA A 166 -11.16 -9.93 -1.21
N ALA A 167 -10.69 -11.18 -1.34
CA ALA A 167 -9.28 -11.49 -1.50
C ALA A 167 -8.72 -10.93 -2.81
N MET A 168 -9.50 -10.99 -3.91
CA MET A 168 -9.13 -10.46 -5.22
C MET A 168 -8.99 -8.95 -5.19
N ILE A 169 -9.96 -8.22 -4.62
CA ILE A 169 -9.90 -6.76 -4.46
C ILE A 169 -8.62 -6.35 -3.73
N LEU A 170 -8.33 -6.97 -2.57
CA LEU A 170 -7.15 -6.68 -1.77
C LEU A 170 -5.83 -6.99 -2.49
N THR A 171 -5.79 -8.11 -3.21
CA THR A 171 -4.59 -8.50 -3.96
C THR A 171 -4.38 -7.60 -5.17
N LEU A 172 -5.42 -7.28 -5.93
CA LEU A 172 -5.34 -6.44 -7.12
C LEU A 172 -4.88 -5.01 -6.77
N ILE A 173 -5.39 -4.44 -5.69
CA ILE A 173 -4.92 -3.12 -5.24
C ILE A 173 -3.46 -3.17 -4.76
N THR A 174 -3.03 -4.29 -4.17
CA THR A 174 -1.63 -4.49 -3.78
C THR A 174 -0.72 -4.59 -5.02
N VAL A 175 -1.18 -5.20 -6.12
CA VAL A 175 -0.48 -5.15 -7.42
C VAL A 175 -0.32 -3.71 -7.88
N GLY A 176 -1.41 -2.93 -7.91
CA GLY A 176 -1.39 -1.52 -8.30
C GLY A 176 -0.40 -0.69 -7.47
N LYS A 177 -0.44 -0.83 -6.15
CA LYS A 177 0.50 -0.15 -5.23
C LYS A 177 1.96 -0.58 -5.45
N THR A 178 2.19 -1.84 -5.77
CA THR A 178 3.54 -2.36 -6.05
C THR A 178 4.08 -1.78 -7.36
N LEU A 179 3.25 -1.69 -8.40
CA LEU A 179 3.62 -1.08 -9.67
C LEU A 179 3.87 0.43 -9.52
N GLU A 180 3.03 1.13 -8.75
CA GLU A 180 3.22 2.54 -8.43
C GLU A 180 4.56 2.78 -7.72
N ALA A 181 4.86 2.01 -6.67
CA ALA A 181 6.12 2.11 -5.93
C ALA A 181 7.32 1.81 -6.82
N TYR A 182 7.23 0.78 -7.66
CA TYR A 182 8.30 0.43 -8.61
C TYR A 182 8.57 1.55 -9.62
N SER A 183 7.52 2.18 -10.17
CA SER A 183 7.67 3.30 -11.11
C SER A 183 8.28 4.53 -10.44
N LYS A 184 7.84 4.85 -9.21
CA LYS A 184 8.41 5.94 -8.40
C LYS A 184 9.88 5.69 -8.08
N GLY A 185 10.24 4.46 -7.67
CA GLY A 185 11.61 4.08 -7.37
C GLY A 185 12.54 4.30 -8.57
N LYS A 186 12.13 3.88 -9.77
CA LYS A 186 12.91 4.10 -10.99
C LYS A 186 13.13 5.57 -11.32
N THR A 187 12.13 6.41 -11.12
CA THR A 187 12.25 7.86 -11.32
C THR A 187 13.21 8.48 -10.31
N THR A 188 13.13 8.07 -9.06
CA THR A 188 14.02 8.53 -7.99
C THR A 188 15.48 8.12 -8.25
N ASP A 189 15.72 6.91 -8.75
CA ASP A 189 17.07 6.45 -9.10
C ASP A 189 17.67 7.23 -10.27
N ALA A 190 16.87 7.63 -11.25
CA ALA A 190 17.30 8.49 -12.34
C ALA A 190 17.71 9.89 -11.81
N LEU A 191 16.90 10.48 -10.91
CA LEU A 191 17.22 11.74 -10.25
C LEU A 191 18.50 11.64 -9.41
N LYS A 192 18.71 10.56 -8.64
CA LYS A 192 19.95 10.30 -7.90
C LYS A 192 21.17 10.25 -8.81
N SER A 193 21.03 9.63 -9.98
CA SER A 193 22.12 9.56 -10.96
C SER A 193 22.51 10.94 -11.47
N LEU A 194 21.52 11.82 -11.71
CA LEU A 194 21.76 13.21 -12.08
C LEU A 194 22.40 14.02 -10.95
N MET A 195 21.93 13.85 -9.71
CA MET A 195 22.50 14.52 -8.54
C MET A 195 23.98 14.12 -8.29
N LYS A 196 24.35 12.87 -8.57
CA LYS A 196 25.74 12.41 -8.49
C LYS A 196 26.66 13.06 -9.52
N LEU A 197 26.12 13.57 -10.62
CA LEU A 197 26.87 14.31 -11.63
C LEU A 197 27.12 15.77 -11.23
N ALA A 198 26.37 16.31 -10.26
CA ALA A 198 26.60 17.66 -9.75
C ALA A 198 27.91 17.71 -8.97
N PRO A 199 28.77 18.70 -9.25
CA PRO A 199 30.02 18.84 -8.55
C PRO A 199 29.79 19.15 -7.08
N GLN A 200 30.41 18.37 -6.20
CA GLN A 200 30.30 18.51 -4.75
C GLN A 200 31.11 19.71 -4.22
N THR A 201 32.12 20.14 -4.97
CA THR A 201 33.01 21.24 -4.61
C THR A 201 33.13 22.21 -5.78
N ALA A 202 33.22 23.49 -5.47
CA ALA A 202 33.50 24.56 -6.42
C ALA A 202 34.82 25.24 -6.07
N CYS A 203 35.63 25.60 -7.09
CA CYS A 203 36.85 26.37 -6.91
C CYS A 203 36.49 27.86 -7.04
N VAL A 204 36.74 28.63 -6.00
CA VAL A 204 36.44 30.07 -5.93
C VAL A 204 37.72 30.86 -5.77
N LEU A 205 37.86 31.94 -6.52
CA LEU A 205 38.96 32.89 -6.38
C LEU A 205 38.62 33.90 -5.28
N ARG A 206 39.30 33.83 -4.14
CA ARG A 206 39.24 34.83 -3.07
C ARG A 206 40.58 35.51 -2.92
N GLY A 207 40.65 36.83 -3.19
CA GLY A 207 41.90 37.60 -3.03
C GLY A 207 43.05 37.19 -3.96
N GLY A 208 42.78 36.50 -5.07
CA GLY A 208 43.79 35.99 -6.00
C GLY A 208 44.25 34.55 -5.73
N GLU A 209 43.77 33.92 -4.63
CA GLU A 209 44.03 32.52 -4.32
C GLU A 209 42.81 31.63 -4.63
N GLN A 210 43.09 30.44 -5.13
CA GLN A 210 42.09 29.44 -5.42
C GLN A 210 41.73 28.68 -4.14
N VAL A 211 40.48 28.83 -3.67
CA VAL A 211 39.96 28.14 -2.51
C VAL A 211 38.85 27.17 -2.93
N THR A 212 38.98 25.91 -2.56
CA THR A 212 37.93 24.90 -2.80
C THR A 212 36.89 24.98 -1.70
N VAL A 213 35.65 25.27 -2.07
CA VAL A 213 34.50 25.36 -1.14
C VAL A 213 33.42 24.36 -1.54
N PRO A 214 32.60 23.86 -0.59
CA PRO A 214 31.43 23.07 -0.92
C PRO A 214 30.50 23.85 -1.85
N ALA A 215 30.04 23.23 -2.94
CA ALA A 215 29.19 23.90 -3.94
C ALA A 215 27.88 24.44 -3.34
N VAL A 216 27.35 23.78 -2.31
CA VAL A 216 26.12 24.19 -1.59
C VAL A 216 26.29 25.53 -0.86
N SER A 217 27.49 25.89 -0.45
CA SER A 217 27.79 27.16 0.24
C SER A 217 27.84 28.37 -0.69
N TYR A 218 27.74 28.15 -2.02
CA TYR A 218 27.87 29.21 -3.00
C TYR A 218 26.55 29.45 -3.72
N THR A 219 25.81 30.45 -3.28
CA THR A 219 24.48 30.81 -3.81
C THR A 219 24.52 31.69 -5.06
N HIS A 220 25.70 32.24 -5.42
CA HIS A 220 25.93 33.10 -6.60
C HIS A 220 26.79 32.38 -7.66
N LEU A 221 26.26 31.31 -8.24
CA LEU A 221 26.79 30.73 -9.46
C LEU A 221 26.42 31.65 -10.65
N ARG A 222 27.34 32.42 -11.11
CA ARG A 222 27.23 33.12 -12.40
C ARG A 222 27.53 32.06 -13.47
N ALA A 223 26.53 31.69 -14.26
CA ALA A 223 26.76 30.88 -15.45
C ALA A 223 27.76 31.66 -16.34
N HIS A 224 28.97 31.15 -16.51
CA HIS A 224 29.88 31.62 -17.54
C HIS A 224 29.33 31.02 -18.85
N GLU A 225 28.45 31.76 -19.49
CA GLU A 225 28.16 31.53 -20.89
C GLU A 225 29.48 31.78 -21.62
N THR A 226 30.10 30.70 -22.07
CA THR A 226 31.25 30.78 -22.95
C THR A 226 30.79 31.49 -24.19
N GLY A 227 31.35 32.68 -24.50
CA GLY A 227 31.02 33.50 -25.66
C GLY A 227 31.39 32.85 -27.02
N ALA A 228 31.24 31.53 -27.12
CA ALA A 228 31.38 30.73 -28.34
C ALA A 228 30.13 30.77 -29.25
N TYR A 229 29.10 31.54 -28.84
CA TYR A 229 27.85 31.72 -29.59
C TYR A 229 27.51 33.20 -29.87
N LEU A 230 28.51 34.07 -29.87
CA LEU A 230 28.42 35.44 -30.42
C LEU A 230 29.13 35.54 -31.76
#